data_093950389f1218e0e31da19cf6fbf245
#
_entry.id   093950389f1218e0e31da19cf6fbf245
#
_cell.length_a   1.000
_cell.length_b   1.000
_cell.length_c   1.000
_cell.angle_alpha   90.00
_cell.angle_beta   90.00
_cell.angle_gamma   90.00
#
_symmetry.space_group_name_H-M   'P 1'
#
loop_
_entity.id
_entity.type
_entity.pdbx_description
1 polymer ?
#
loop_
_entity_poly.entity_id
_entity_poly.type
_entity_poly.pdbx_seq_one_letter_code
_entity_poly.pdbx_strand_id
1 'polypeptide(L)'
;WRREKPKLLISSGVFFFLPLLVSIAVLWPELGTSYQGWPIRPATFITCLGLAVSFLTFERTLVLGFRFLTTPLHQPDELEYSPQIGRRAFVLGGLGLIAAGSGAAIVRRLCQLASFSYDGTQYKGTEVQAITPNDKFYCVTKNVIDPRIDPSLWRLEVTGRIRHRQTYNLHRFKSLPAVSQETTLMCISNGLGAGLMSNALWRGVPLSTLLRAAGPLPGAAKVRLHCVDNYTDTFPLSKAMDPSTLVAYEMNGERLPDRHGFPARVVVPGYFGEKNVKWLTRIELTGADAEGFYEKQGWGPDFKIPTRSRIDVPDEWAWMSLAQMPNGIPMKGVGFAGDRGVSKVEVTVDGGKTWEQATIDYPGTKLTWVLWSYDWNPPRPGEYKLSVRATDGAGVVQRVEKARGPFSGVTGFHQVTVYVAA
;
A
#
# COMPACT_ATOMS: atom_id res chain seq x y z
N TRP A 1 12.42 39.42 35.82
CA TRP A 1 12.71 39.16 34.40
C TRP A 1 13.96 38.29 34.15
N ARG A 2 14.99 38.37 34.99
CA ARG A 2 16.20 37.50 34.88
C ARG A 2 15.99 36.03 35.33
N ARG A 3 14.91 35.69 36.06
CA ARG A 3 14.62 34.34 36.54
C ARG A 3 13.78 33.46 35.58
N GLU A 4 13.22 34.01 34.49
CA GLU A 4 12.37 33.25 33.59
C GLU A 4 13.08 32.68 32.34
N LYS A 5 14.32 33.14 32.05
CA LYS A 5 15.09 32.63 30.90
C LYS A 5 15.32 31.12 30.91
N PRO A 6 15.60 30.46 32.05
CA PRO A 6 15.78 28.99 32.04
C PRO A 6 14.49 28.22 31.76
N LYS A 7 13.33 28.71 32.20
CA LYS A 7 12.03 28.06 31.93
C LYS A 7 11.65 28.11 30.45
N LEU A 8 11.93 29.22 29.77
CA LEU A 8 11.66 29.34 28.33
C LEU A 8 12.59 28.45 27.49
N LEU A 9 13.85 28.29 27.88
CA LEU A 9 14.82 27.41 27.23
C LEU A 9 14.48 25.92 27.44
N ILE A 10 14.01 25.56 28.63
CA ILE A 10 13.57 24.19 28.92
C ILE A 10 12.29 23.87 28.15
N SER A 11 11.34 24.81 28.08
CA SER A 11 10.11 24.61 27.31
C SER A 11 10.38 24.51 25.80
N SER A 12 11.31 25.32 25.25
CA SER A 12 11.65 25.27 23.82
C SER A 12 12.33 23.93 23.45
N GLY A 13 13.20 23.39 24.32
CA GLY A 13 13.79 22.07 24.12
C GLY A 13 12.73 20.97 24.07
N VAL A 14 11.73 21.01 24.94
CA VAL A 14 10.63 20.02 24.92
C VAL A 14 9.84 20.10 23.61
N PHE A 15 9.56 21.29 23.10
CA PHE A 15 8.85 21.50 21.82
C PHE A 15 9.67 21.04 20.58
N PHE A 16 10.97 20.92 20.71
CA PHE A 16 11.82 20.36 19.65
C PHE A 16 11.99 18.85 19.79
N PHE A 17 12.46 18.37 20.96
CA PHE A 17 12.87 16.97 21.13
C PHE A 17 11.69 16.01 21.18
N LEU A 18 10.60 16.36 21.87
CA LEU A 18 9.47 15.47 22.01
C LEU A 18 8.78 15.15 20.67
N PRO A 19 8.39 16.14 19.83
CA PRO A 19 7.83 15.86 18.52
C PRO A 19 8.81 15.14 17.58
N LEU A 20 10.10 15.47 17.64
CA LEU A 20 11.11 14.79 16.85
C LEU A 20 11.21 13.30 17.20
N LEU A 21 11.30 12.96 18.50
CA LEU A 21 11.36 11.57 18.96
C LEU A 21 10.08 10.81 18.63
N VAL A 22 8.90 11.42 18.83
CA VAL A 22 7.62 10.81 18.48
C VAL A 22 7.54 10.58 16.97
N SER A 23 7.94 11.55 16.16
CA SER A 23 7.92 11.41 14.70
C SER A 23 8.88 10.31 14.22
N ILE A 24 10.08 10.24 14.78
CA ILE A 24 11.03 9.16 14.46
C ILE A 24 10.46 7.80 14.90
N ALA A 25 9.88 7.69 16.09
CA ALA A 25 9.32 6.44 16.59
C ALA A 25 8.13 5.95 15.75
N VAL A 26 7.23 6.87 15.37
CA VAL A 26 6.05 6.56 14.54
C VAL A 26 6.45 6.20 13.12
N LEU A 27 7.45 6.90 12.56
CA LEU A 27 7.91 6.67 11.19
C LEU A 27 8.99 5.59 11.10
N TRP A 28 9.45 5.04 12.23
CA TRP A 28 10.55 4.07 12.25
C TRP A 28 10.36 2.88 11.29
N PRO A 29 9.17 2.29 11.12
CA PRO A 29 8.96 1.23 10.15
C PRO A 29 9.22 1.67 8.70
N GLU A 30 8.95 2.95 8.39
CA GLU A 30 9.11 3.53 7.06
C GLU A 30 10.55 4.07 6.82
N LEU A 31 11.26 4.46 7.87
CA LEU A 31 12.65 4.94 7.78
C LEU A 31 13.63 3.87 7.30
N GLY A 32 13.25 2.59 7.41
CA GLY A 32 13.98 1.46 6.86
C GLY A 32 13.80 1.27 5.35
N THR A 33 12.91 2.03 4.71
CA THR A 33 12.70 1.96 3.27
C THR A 33 13.62 2.94 2.53
N SER A 34 14.04 2.59 1.33
CA SER A 34 14.90 3.47 0.54
C SER A 34 14.08 4.62 -0.07
N TYR A 35 14.59 5.82 0.06
CA TYR A 35 14.02 7.00 -0.56
C TYR A 35 14.63 7.24 -1.94
N GLN A 36 13.80 7.29 -2.98
CA GLN A 36 14.20 7.53 -4.37
C GLN A 36 15.35 6.62 -4.89
N GLY A 37 15.41 5.38 -4.43
CA GLY A 37 16.44 4.44 -4.85
C GLY A 37 17.78 4.58 -4.13
N TRP A 38 17.85 5.40 -3.10
CA TRP A 38 19.04 5.52 -2.25
C TRP A 38 19.16 4.31 -1.30
N PRO A 39 20.38 3.91 -0.92
CA PRO A 39 20.57 2.89 0.09
C PRO A 39 19.90 3.27 1.42
N ILE A 40 19.39 2.28 2.16
CA ILE A 40 18.60 2.47 3.39
C ILE A 40 19.28 3.39 4.40
N ARG A 41 20.57 3.16 4.69
CA ARG A 41 21.28 3.95 5.72
C ARG A 41 21.38 5.45 5.39
N PRO A 42 21.86 5.87 4.19
CA PRO A 42 21.84 7.28 3.81
C PRO A 42 20.41 7.86 3.77
N ALA A 43 19.43 7.11 3.27
CA ALA A 43 18.05 7.56 3.19
C ALA A 43 17.46 7.82 4.57
N THR A 44 17.64 6.90 5.52
CA THR A 44 17.23 7.07 6.93
C THR A 44 17.91 8.29 7.56
N PHE A 45 19.21 8.45 7.38
CA PHE A 45 19.94 9.60 7.92
C PHE A 45 19.40 10.94 7.38
N ILE A 46 19.20 11.03 6.06
CA ILE A 46 18.67 12.25 5.42
C ILE A 46 17.25 12.55 5.90
N THR A 47 16.41 11.53 6.06
CA THR A 47 15.05 11.70 6.58
C THR A 47 15.06 12.21 8.02
N CYS A 48 15.87 11.61 8.89
CA CYS A 48 16.04 12.07 10.27
C CYS A 48 16.59 13.50 10.34
N LEU A 49 17.55 13.84 9.49
CA LEU A 49 18.10 15.19 9.38
C LEU A 49 17.03 16.20 8.92
N GLY A 50 16.24 15.84 7.91
CA GLY A 50 15.12 16.65 7.42
C GLY A 50 14.08 16.92 8.50
N LEU A 51 13.70 15.92 9.28
CA LEU A 51 12.82 16.08 10.43
C LEU A 51 13.42 16.99 11.49
N ALA A 52 14.69 16.79 11.83
CA ALA A 52 15.39 17.65 12.81
C ALA A 52 15.43 19.11 12.36
N VAL A 53 15.76 19.39 11.10
CA VAL A 53 15.75 20.76 10.53
C VAL A 53 14.35 21.35 10.56
N SER A 54 13.32 20.59 10.22
CA SER A 54 11.92 21.04 10.22
C SER A 54 11.47 21.44 11.62
N PHE A 55 11.70 20.61 12.63
CA PHE A 55 11.32 20.90 14.02
C PHE A 55 12.15 22.02 14.62
N LEU A 56 13.44 22.12 14.27
CA LEU A 56 14.29 23.24 14.70
C LEU A 56 13.79 24.58 14.12
N THR A 57 13.44 24.59 12.84
CA THR A 57 12.88 25.78 12.17
C THR A 57 11.55 26.18 12.82
N PHE A 58 10.68 25.21 13.09
CA PHE A 58 9.41 25.47 13.78
C PHE A 58 9.63 26.05 15.19
N GLU A 59 10.50 25.45 15.98
CA GLU A 59 10.86 25.94 17.33
C GLU A 59 11.40 27.37 17.28
N ARG A 60 12.37 27.65 16.37
CA ARG A 60 12.96 28.96 16.21
C ARG A 60 11.93 30.01 15.79
N THR A 61 11.04 29.64 14.87
CA THR A 61 9.95 30.54 14.44
C THR A 61 8.99 30.87 15.59
N LEU A 62 8.61 29.86 16.40
CA LEU A 62 7.79 30.10 17.60
C LEU A 62 8.48 31.01 18.62
N VAL A 63 9.76 30.78 18.93
CA VAL A 63 10.51 31.57 19.90
C VAL A 63 10.69 33.00 19.39
N LEU A 64 11.02 33.18 18.12
CA LEU A 64 11.17 34.51 17.51
C LEU A 64 9.81 35.24 17.44
N GLY A 65 8.76 34.54 17.03
CA GLY A 65 7.40 35.10 17.01
C GLY A 65 6.91 35.48 18.40
N PHE A 66 7.14 34.63 19.41
CA PHE A 66 6.82 34.98 20.80
C PHE A 66 7.61 36.19 21.30
N ARG A 67 8.93 36.26 21.04
CA ARG A 67 9.76 37.42 21.39
C ARG A 67 9.26 38.70 20.71
N PHE A 68 8.94 38.59 19.42
CA PHE A 68 8.43 39.73 18.65
C PHE A 68 7.10 40.24 19.22
N LEU A 69 6.19 39.36 19.61
CA LEU A 69 4.88 39.70 20.16
C LEU A 69 4.96 40.22 21.63
N THR A 70 5.95 39.74 22.40
CA THR A 70 6.08 40.06 23.84
C THR A 70 7.13 41.14 24.14
N THR A 71 7.93 41.59 23.17
CA THR A 71 8.87 42.67 23.36
C THR A 71 8.08 43.98 23.48
N PRO A 72 8.06 44.67 24.64
CA PRO A 72 7.36 45.91 24.75
C PRO A 72 7.99 46.95 23.81
N LEU A 73 7.18 47.53 22.95
CA LEU A 73 7.57 48.71 22.20
C LEU A 73 7.90 49.79 23.23
N HIS A 74 9.05 50.44 23.09
CA HIS A 74 9.52 51.53 23.92
C HIS A 74 8.36 52.46 24.26
N GLN A 75 8.01 52.60 25.57
CA GLN A 75 7.04 53.58 26.00
C GLN A 75 7.73 54.95 25.93
N PRO A 76 7.21 55.91 25.17
CA PRO A 76 7.52 57.29 25.43
C PRO A 76 6.80 57.69 26.74
N ASP A 77 7.52 58.27 27.66
CA ASP A 77 6.92 58.99 28.79
C ASP A 77 6.01 60.12 28.23
N GLU A 78 4.72 59.91 28.28
CA GLU A 78 3.67 60.93 28.51
C GLU A 78 2.29 60.30 28.20
N LEU A 79 1.37 60.62 29.09
CA LEU A 79 -0.03 60.24 29.08
C LEU A 79 -0.78 60.81 27.86
N GLU A 80 -1.03 60.01 26.87
CA GLU A 80 -2.16 60.21 25.96
C GLU A 80 -2.87 58.86 25.71
N TYR A 81 -4.08 58.74 26.25
CA TYR A 81 -4.97 57.65 26.05
C TYR A 81 -5.48 57.63 24.60
N SER A 82 -4.84 56.91 23.76
CA SER A 82 -5.35 56.60 22.43
C SER A 82 -5.24 55.09 22.24
N PRO A 83 -6.32 54.37 21.92
CA PRO A 83 -6.26 52.95 21.62
C PRO A 83 -5.59 52.79 20.26
N GLN A 84 -4.27 52.80 20.26
CA GLN A 84 -3.49 52.46 19.07
C GLN A 84 -3.38 50.93 18.96
N ILE A 85 -4.44 50.30 18.49
CA ILE A 85 -4.27 49.13 17.65
C ILE A 85 -3.56 49.68 16.41
N GLY A 86 -2.23 49.73 16.50
CA GLY A 86 -1.43 50.41 15.51
C GLY A 86 -1.72 49.88 14.13
N ARG A 87 -1.87 50.72 13.12
CA ARG A 87 -2.02 50.33 11.71
C ARG A 87 -1.06 49.21 11.31
N ARG A 88 0.10 49.10 11.94
CA ARG A 88 1.07 48.01 11.78
C ARG A 88 0.56 46.67 12.30
N ALA A 89 -0.09 46.61 13.47
CA ALA A 89 -0.63 45.36 14.02
C ALA A 89 -1.82 44.87 13.18
N PHE A 90 -2.63 45.80 12.65
CA PHE A 90 -3.72 45.46 11.72
C PHE A 90 -3.18 44.92 10.37
N VAL A 91 -2.17 45.58 9.79
CA VAL A 91 -1.54 45.17 8.54
C VAL A 91 -0.79 43.84 8.72
N LEU A 92 -0.01 43.66 9.78
CA LEU A 92 0.71 42.42 10.07
C LEU A 92 -0.25 41.26 10.42
N GLY A 93 -1.34 41.55 11.15
CA GLY A 93 -2.39 40.58 11.42
C GLY A 93 -3.14 40.19 10.14
N GLY A 94 -3.45 41.15 9.27
CA GLY A 94 -4.06 40.88 7.96
C GLY A 94 -3.14 40.08 7.03
N LEU A 95 -1.86 40.43 6.94
CA LEU A 95 -0.86 39.68 6.18
C LEU A 95 -0.65 38.28 6.77
N GLY A 96 -0.66 38.15 8.10
CA GLY A 96 -0.59 36.85 8.78
C GLY A 96 -1.79 35.97 8.47
N LEU A 97 -3.00 36.49 8.43
CA LEU A 97 -4.21 35.76 8.05
C LEU A 97 -4.21 35.39 6.57
N ILE A 98 -3.75 36.27 5.67
CA ILE A 98 -3.60 35.99 4.26
C ILE A 98 -2.54 34.87 4.05
N ALA A 99 -1.40 34.98 4.71
CA ALA A 99 -0.35 33.96 4.64
C ALA A 99 -0.81 32.61 5.20
N ALA A 100 -1.54 32.61 6.34
CA ALA A 100 -2.11 31.41 6.92
C ALA A 100 -3.20 30.80 6.03
N GLY A 101 -4.08 31.61 5.47
CA GLY A 101 -5.14 31.17 4.54
C GLY A 101 -4.57 30.62 3.23
N SER A 102 -3.56 31.30 2.67
CA SER A 102 -2.86 30.83 1.46
C SER A 102 -2.07 29.56 1.73
N GLY A 103 -1.39 29.47 2.87
CA GLY A 103 -0.68 28.26 3.31
C GLY A 103 -1.64 27.08 3.49
N ALA A 104 -2.77 27.29 4.16
CA ALA A 104 -3.79 26.28 4.34
C ALA A 104 -4.39 25.81 3.00
N ALA A 105 -4.64 26.74 2.06
CA ALA A 105 -5.13 26.40 0.72
C ALA A 105 -4.11 25.59 -0.09
N ILE A 106 -2.81 25.96 -0.01
CA ILE A 106 -1.71 25.22 -0.64
C ILE A 106 -1.60 23.82 -0.04
N VAL A 107 -1.59 23.68 1.29
CA VAL A 107 -1.54 22.39 1.98
C VAL A 107 -2.74 21.54 1.60
N ARG A 108 -3.96 22.11 1.63
CA ARG A 108 -5.18 21.41 1.21
C ARG A 108 -5.08 20.92 -0.25
N ARG A 109 -4.57 21.75 -1.15
CA ARG A 109 -4.36 21.36 -2.55
C ARG A 109 -3.29 20.29 -2.71
N LEU A 110 -2.19 20.37 -1.97
CA LEU A 110 -1.16 19.32 -1.93
C LEU A 110 -1.71 18.03 -1.37
N CYS A 111 -2.50 18.07 -0.29
CA CYS A 111 -3.16 16.89 0.26
C CYS A 111 -4.18 16.27 -0.72
N GLN A 112 -4.86 17.08 -1.52
CA GLN A 112 -5.77 16.56 -2.56
C GLN A 112 -5.02 15.92 -3.75
N LEU A 113 -3.79 16.35 -4.01
CA LEU A 113 -2.93 15.80 -5.06
C LEU A 113 -2.07 14.65 -4.55
N ALA A 114 -1.85 14.57 -3.24
CA ALA A 114 -1.03 13.53 -2.63
C ALA A 114 -1.77 12.20 -2.67
N SER A 115 -1.14 11.21 -3.26
CA SER A 115 -1.46 9.80 -3.07
C SER A 115 -0.40 9.24 -2.14
N PHE A 116 -0.71 9.21 -0.85
CA PHE A 116 0.21 8.66 0.15
C PHE A 116 0.57 7.21 -0.21
N SER A 117 1.74 6.76 0.25
CA SER A 117 2.21 5.38 0.06
C SER A 117 1.18 4.33 0.48
N TYR A 118 0.25 4.72 1.33
CA TYR A 118 -0.90 3.95 1.75
C TYR A 118 -2.08 4.90 2.00
N ASP A 119 -3.17 4.74 1.27
CA ASP A 119 -4.35 5.60 1.36
C ASP A 119 -5.36 5.19 2.45
N GLY A 120 -5.04 4.15 3.22
CA GLY A 120 -5.94 3.61 4.26
C GLY A 120 -7.01 2.66 3.72
N THR A 121 -7.13 2.49 2.41
CA THR A 121 -8.16 1.62 1.83
C THR A 121 -7.89 0.16 2.18
N GLN A 122 -8.81 -0.43 2.94
CA GLN A 122 -8.83 -1.85 3.31
C GLN A 122 -10.11 -2.46 2.73
N TYR A 123 -9.96 -3.41 1.81
CA TYR A 123 -11.11 -4.11 1.26
C TYR A 123 -11.35 -5.41 2.02
N LYS A 124 -12.26 -5.35 3.02
CA LYS A 124 -12.62 -6.47 3.91
C LYS A 124 -14.00 -6.27 4.51
N GLY A 125 -14.49 -7.28 5.21
CA GLY A 125 -15.80 -7.24 5.88
C GLY A 125 -16.95 -7.63 4.95
N THR A 126 -18.13 -7.14 5.24
CA THR A 126 -19.39 -7.53 4.55
C THR A 126 -19.46 -7.07 3.09
N GLU A 127 -18.63 -6.13 2.69
CA GLU A 127 -18.64 -5.56 1.34
C GLU A 127 -17.81 -6.36 0.32
N VAL A 128 -17.09 -7.40 0.77
CA VAL A 128 -16.22 -8.18 -0.10
C VAL A 128 -17.04 -8.95 -1.13
N GLN A 129 -16.71 -8.73 -2.41
CA GLN A 129 -17.34 -9.34 -3.57
C GLN A 129 -16.30 -10.03 -4.44
N ALA A 130 -16.76 -10.84 -5.39
CA ALA A 130 -15.90 -11.54 -6.34
C ALA A 130 -14.92 -10.60 -7.06
N ILE A 131 -15.40 -9.48 -7.57
CA ILE A 131 -14.61 -8.41 -8.19
C ILE A 131 -14.67 -7.17 -7.29
N THR A 132 -13.52 -6.64 -6.96
CA THR A 132 -13.39 -5.40 -6.17
C THR A 132 -13.65 -4.18 -7.06
N PRO A 133 -14.56 -3.27 -6.68
CA PRO A 133 -14.73 -1.99 -7.39
C PRO A 133 -13.42 -1.19 -7.49
N ASN A 134 -13.23 -0.46 -8.59
CA ASN A 134 -11.97 0.25 -8.86
C ASN A 134 -11.59 1.26 -7.78
N ASP A 135 -12.56 1.94 -7.19
CA ASP A 135 -12.40 2.91 -6.10
C ASP A 135 -12.11 2.28 -4.74
N LYS A 136 -12.43 0.98 -4.56
CA LYS A 136 -12.18 0.20 -3.35
C LYS A 136 -10.96 -0.73 -3.48
N PHE A 137 -10.36 -0.82 -4.67
CA PHE A 137 -9.16 -1.63 -4.88
C PHE A 137 -7.98 -1.02 -4.16
N TYR A 138 -7.29 -1.82 -3.33
CA TYR A 138 -6.18 -1.32 -2.51
C TYR A 138 -5.10 -0.63 -3.37
N CYS A 139 -4.57 0.46 -2.87
CA CYS A 139 -3.51 1.20 -3.53
C CYS A 139 -2.35 1.45 -2.55
N VAL A 140 -1.17 0.95 -2.92
CA VAL A 140 0.09 1.23 -2.24
C VAL A 140 1.07 1.78 -3.27
N THR A 141 1.73 2.87 -2.95
CA THR A 141 2.71 3.52 -3.81
C THR A 141 3.86 4.06 -2.96
N LYS A 142 5.06 4.16 -3.53
CA LYS A 142 6.18 4.84 -2.88
C LYS A 142 6.15 6.37 -3.06
N ASN A 143 5.21 6.86 -3.84
CA ASN A 143 5.13 8.27 -4.23
C ASN A 143 4.22 9.03 -3.28
N VAL A 144 4.58 10.28 -2.97
CA VAL A 144 3.68 11.22 -2.30
C VAL A 144 2.61 11.71 -3.27
N ILE A 145 2.96 11.85 -4.55
CA ILE A 145 2.05 12.24 -5.64
C ILE A 145 2.25 11.25 -6.77
N ASP A 146 1.16 10.60 -7.19
CA ASP A 146 1.18 9.68 -8.31
C ASP A 146 1.39 10.42 -9.64
N PRO A 147 2.17 9.85 -10.58
CA PRO A 147 2.38 10.47 -11.88
C PRO A 147 1.07 10.54 -12.67
N ARG A 148 0.87 11.66 -13.35
CA ARG A 148 -0.15 11.82 -14.39
C ARG A 148 0.53 11.79 -15.75
N ILE A 149 0.15 10.83 -16.56
CA ILE A 149 0.83 10.55 -17.84
C ILE A 149 -0.06 10.97 -19.00
N ASP A 150 0.49 11.81 -19.88
CA ASP A 150 -0.14 12.10 -21.17
C ASP A 150 -0.04 10.85 -22.06
N PRO A 151 -1.18 10.25 -22.44
CA PRO A 151 -1.18 9.04 -23.26
C PRO A 151 -0.61 9.25 -24.66
N SER A 152 -0.62 10.48 -25.18
CA SER A 152 -0.06 10.82 -26.49
C SER A 152 1.47 10.74 -26.50
N LEU A 153 2.09 11.05 -25.36
CA LEU A 153 3.54 11.04 -25.18
C LEU A 153 4.06 9.69 -24.65
N TRP A 154 3.17 8.85 -24.13
CA TRP A 154 3.59 7.58 -23.54
C TRP A 154 4.17 6.62 -24.59
N ARG A 155 5.26 5.97 -24.23
CA ARG A 155 5.91 4.93 -25.03
C ARG A 155 6.29 3.76 -24.12
N LEU A 156 6.12 2.55 -24.66
CA LEU A 156 6.62 1.31 -24.07
C LEU A 156 7.76 0.78 -24.92
N GLU A 157 8.92 0.66 -24.30
CA GLU A 157 10.11 0.10 -24.96
C GLU A 157 10.37 -1.34 -24.47
N VAL A 158 10.81 -2.21 -25.37
CA VAL A 158 11.40 -3.52 -25.04
C VAL A 158 12.85 -3.48 -25.47
N THR A 159 13.76 -3.72 -24.52
CA THR A 159 15.20 -3.50 -24.67
C THR A 159 16.05 -4.59 -23.96
N GLY A 160 17.35 -4.41 -23.92
CA GLY A 160 18.28 -5.28 -23.20
C GLY A 160 18.79 -6.45 -24.06
N ARG A 161 18.83 -7.67 -23.50
CA ARG A 161 19.34 -8.88 -24.19
C ARG A 161 18.29 -9.42 -25.18
N ILE A 162 18.07 -8.71 -26.27
CA ILE A 162 17.11 -9.01 -27.32
C ILE A 162 17.69 -8.84 -28.72
N ARG A 163 17.06 -9.45 -29.72
CA ARG A 163 17.44 -9.31 -31.14
C ARG A 163 16.88 -8.05 -31.77
N HIS A 164 15.62 -7.73 -31.44
CA HIS A 164 14.84 -6.67 -32.09
C HIS A 164 14.26 -5.73 -31.02
N ARG A 165 14.83 -4.55 -30.90
CA ARG A 165 14.28 -3.49 -30.04
C ARG A 165 12.87 -3.14 -30.51
N GLN A 166 11.94 -3.03 -29.59
CA GLN A 166 10.54 -2.70 -29.86
C GLN A 166 10.18 -1.38 -29.17
N THR A 167 9.36 -0.58 -29.83
CA THR A 167 8.76 0.62 -29.26
C THR A 167 7.30 0.70 -29.66
N TYR A 168 6.42 0.90 -28.68
CA TYR A 168 4.99 1.00 -28.86
C TYR A 168 4.49 2.34 -28.31
N ASN A 169 3.69 3.10 -29.09
CA ASN A 169 2.79 4.09 -28.51
C ASN A 169 1.51 3.41 -28.03
N LEU A 170 0.66 4.11 -27.29
CA LEU A 170 -0.52 3.51 -26.69
C LEU A 170 -1.49 2.91 -27.71
N HIS A 171 -1.67 3.57 -28.87
CA HIS A 171 -2.54 3.08 -29.93
C HIS A 171 -2.03 1.74 -30.51
N ARG A 172 -0.74 1.69 -30.90
CA ARG A 172 -0.12 0.46 -31.41
C ARG A 172 -0.10 -0.65 -30.34
N PHE A 173 0.12 -0.29 -29.07
CA PHE A 173 0.10 -1.26 -27.98
C PHE A 173 -1.29 -1.89 -27.82
N LYS A 174 -2.35 -1.09 -27.82
CA LYS A 174 -3.74 -1.57 -27.71
C LYS A 174 -4.22 -2.36 -28.92
N SER A 175 -3.59 -2.23 -30.08
CA SER A 175 -3.91 -3.02 -31.29
C SER A 175 -3.31 -4.44 -31.27
N LEU A 176 -2.43 -4.75 -30.32
CA LEU A 176 -1.89 -6.10 -30.16
C LEU A 176 -2.95 -7.08 -29.61
N PRO A 177 -2.79 -8.40 -29.88
CA PRO A 177 -3.68 -9.40 -29.32
C PRO A 177 -3.73 -9.29 -27.77
N ALA A 178 -4.91 -8.99 -27.25
CA ALA A 178 -5.15 -8.82 -25.83
C ALA A 178 -6.04 -9.93 -25.29
N VAL A 179 -5.86 -10.23 -23.99
CA VAL A 179 -6.69 -11.16 -23.22
C VAL A 179 -7.30 -10.45 -22.03
N SER A 180 -8.42 -11.00 -21.55
CA SER A 180 -9.01 -10.59 -20.28
C SER A 180 -8.89 -11.74 -19.29
N GLN A 181 -8.42 -11.46 -18.07
CA GLN A 181 -8.33 -12.44 -17.00
C GLN A 181 -8.58 -11.80 -15.64
N GLU A 182 -9.22 -12.52 -14.77
CA GLU A 182 -9.32 -12.14 -13.37
C GLU A 182 -8.02 -12.51 -12.65
N THR A 183 -7.52 -11.58 -11.84
CA THR A 183 -6.33 -11.80 -11.04
C THR A 183 -6.42 -11.02 -9.74
N THR A 184 -6.23 -11.72 -8.64
CA THR A 184 -6.10 -11.10 -7.33
C THR A 184 -4.67 -10.62 -7.10
N LEU A 185 -4.54 -9.36 -6.67
CA LEU A 185 -3.28 -8.79 -6.22
C LEU A 185 -3.27 -8.69 -4.70
N MET A 186 -2.11 -8.89 -4.08
CA MET A 186 -1.91 -8.76 -2.64
C MET A 186 -0.61 -8.05 -2.33
N CYS A 187 -0.65 -7.07 -1.42
CA CYS A 187 0.55 -6.39 -0.94
C CYS A 187 1.37 -7.32 -0.03
N ILE A 188 2.69 -7.22 -0.07
CA ILE A 188 3.58 -7.99 0.81
C ILE A 188 3.38 -7.61 2.29
N SER A 189 2.99 -6.37 2.56
CA SER A 189 2.67 -5.87 3.91
C SER A 189 1.28 -6.25 4.40
N ASN A 190 0.49 -7.01 3.60
CA ASN A 190 -0.85 -7.41 3.99
C ASN A 190 -0.84 -8.33 5.21
N GLY A 191 -1.27 -7.84 6.38
CA GLY A 191 -1.44 -8.62 7.62
C GLY A 191 -2.44 -9.77 7.47
N LEU A 192 -2.52 -10.70 8.43
CA LEU A 192 -3.41 -11.87 8.34
C LEU A 192 -4.89 -11.45 8.20
N GLY A 193 -5.34 -10.48 9.00
CA GLY A 193 -6.70 -9.92 8.94
C GLY A 193 -6.82 -8.61 8.16
N ALA A 194 -5.77 -8.23 7.39
CA ALA A 194 -5.77 -6.95 6.68
C ALA A 194 -6.38 -7.06 5.28
N GLY A 195 -6.84 -5.93 4.75
CA GLY A 195 -7.56 -5.82 3.47
C GLY A 195 -6.73 -5.31 2.30
N LEU A 196 -5.38 -5.42 2.34
CA LEU A 196 -4.52 -5.08 1.21
C LEU A 196 -4.45 -6.22 0.18
N MET A 197 -5.61 -6.68 -0.22
CA MET A 197 -5.82 -7.73 -1.21
C MET A 197 -7.12 -7.45 -1.95
N SER A 198 -7.09 -7.48 -3.27
CA SER A 198 -8.24 -7.15 -4.12
C SER A 198 -8.19 -7.94 -5.43
N ASN A 199 -9.35 -8.28 -5.98
CA ASN A 199 -9.49 -9.00 -7.24
C ASN A 199 -10.08 -8.09 -8.31
N ALA A 200 -9.56 -8.16 -9.53
CA ALA A 200 -10.09 -7.40 -10.66
C ALA A 200 -10.01 -8.20 -11.97
N LEU A 201 -10.84 -7.80 -12.92
CA LEU A 201 -10.75 -8.23 -14.31
C LEU A 201 -9.77 -7.30 -15.04
N TRP A 202 -8.63 -7.85 -15.45
CA TRP A 202 -7.59 -7.13 -16.17
C TRP A 202 -7.65 -7.45 -17.65
N ARG A 203 -7.58 -6.42 -18.50
CA ARG A 203 -7.40 -6.60 -19.94
C ARG A 203 -6.05 -6.05 -20.36
N GLY A 204 -5.29 -6.86 -21.10
CA GLY A 204 -3.95 -6.49 -21.52
C GLY A 204 -3.33 -7.45 -22.51
N VAL A 205 -2.12 -7.13 -22.93
CA VAL A 205 -1.30 -7.95 -23.83
C VAL A 205 -0.46 -8.90 -22.98
N PRO A 206 -0.44 -10.22 -23.27
CA PRO A 206 0.49 -11.12 -22.61
C PRO A 206 1.93 -10.63 -22.79
N LEU A 207 2.68 -10.54 -21.68
CA LEU A 207 4.07 -10.07 -21.71
C LEU A 207 4.91 -10.92 -22.67
N SER A 208 4.64 -12.23 -22.70
CA SER A 208 5.28 -13.19 -23.61
C SER A 208 5.13 -12.81 -25.09
N THR A 209 4.04 -12.17 -25.50
CA THR A 209 3.84 -11.68 -26.88
C THR A 209 4.88 -10.61 -27.24
N LEU A 210 5.11 -9.64 -26.35
CA LEU A 210 6.11 -8.60 -26.56
C LEU A 210 7.53 -9.17 -26.57
N LEU A 211 7.81 -10.10 -25.64
CA LEU A 211 9.14 -10.72 -25.52
C LEU A 211 9.47 -11.63 -26.72
N ARG A 212 8.51 -12.41 -27.21
CA ARG A 212 8.72 -13.22 -28.41
C ARG A 212 9.01 -12.35 -29.65
N ALA A 213 8.27 -11.25 -29.82
CA ALA A 213 8.53 -10.30 -30.90
C ALA A 213 9.93 -9.65 -30.79
N ALA A 214 10.42 -9.43 -29.58
CA ALA A 214 11.75 -8.88 -29.34
C ALA A 214 12.86 -9.91 -29.53
N GLY A 215 12.61 -11.20 -29.43
CA GLY A 215 13.56 -12.31 -29.61
C GLY A 215 14.63 -12.34 -28.51
N PRO A 216 14.36 -12.94 -27.34
CA PRO A 216 15.34 -13.04 -26.25
C PRO A 216 16.66 -13.68 -26.72
N LEU A 217 17.80 -13.12 -26.30
CA LEU A 217 19.14 -13.64 -26.57
C LEU A 217 19.58 -14.63 -25.47
N PRO A 218 20.53 -15.53 -25.76
CA PRO A 218 21.16 -16.33 -24.74
C PRO A 218 21.70 -15.49 -23.57
N GLY A 219 21.53 -15.99 -22.33
CA GLY A 219 21.91 -15.27 -21.12
C GLY A 219 20.86 -14.26 -20.60
N ALA A 220 19.72 -14.10 -21.29
CA ALA A 220 18.56 -13.42 -20.71
C ALA A 220 17.94 -14.34 -19.65
N ALA A 221 17.93 -13.90 -18.38
CA ALA A 221 17.47 -14.70 -17.25
C ALA A 221 16.32 -14.03 -16.48
N LYS A 222 16.28 -12.70 -16.45
CA LYS A 222 15.25 -11.90 -15.81
C LYS A 222 14.73 -10.81 -16.74
N VAL A 223 13.52 -10.34 -16.46
CA VAL A 223 13.04 -9.06 -16.96
C VAL A 223 13.22 -8.01 -15.86
N ARG A 224 13.69 -6.81 -16.24
CA ARG A 224 13.66 -5.62 -15.40
C ARG A 224 12.62 -4.67 -15.98
N LEU A 225 11.71 -4.24 -15.14
CA LEU A 225 10.67 -3.28 -15.47
C LEU A 225 11.08 -1.89 -15.02
N HIS A 226 10.77 -0.88 -15.83
CA HIS A 226 11.04 0.52 -15.51
C HIS A 226 9.75 1.32 -15.62
N CYS A 227 9.54 2.22 -14.68
CA CYS A 227 8.32 3.00 -14.51
C CYS A 227 8.61 4.49 -14.56
N VAL A 228 7.59 5.30 -14.86
CA VAL A 228 7.70 6.76 -14.94
C VAL A 228 8.23 7.37 -13.63
N ASP A 229 7.86 6.79 -12.50
CA ASP A 229 8.26 7.24 -11.15
C ASP A 229 9.64 6.74 -10.71
N ASN A 230 10.46 6.27 -11.65
CA ASN A 230 11.77 5.65 -11.42
C ASN A 230 11.72 4.37 -10.55
N TYR A 231 10.53 3.80 -10.32
CA TYR A 231 10.45 2.48 -9.75
C TYR A 231 10.96 1.44 -10.74
N THR A 232 11.70 0.47 -10.24
CA THR A 232 12.17 -0.68 -11.04
C THR A 232 11.93 -1.96 -10.27
N ASP A 233 11.57 -3.01 -10.97
CA ASP A 233 11.51 -4.33 -10.35
C ASP A 233 11.95 -5.42 -11.32
N THR A 234 12.24 -6.61 -10.78
CA THR A 234 12.71 -7.75 -11.58
C THR A 234 11.97 -9.02 -11.19
N PHE A 235 11.81 -9.91 -12.16
CA PHE A 235 11.38 -11.29 -11.91
C PHE A 235 11.91 -12.22 -13.02
N PRO A 236 11.89 -13.56 -12.82
CA PRO A 236 12.43 -14.51 -13.76
C PRO A 236 11.80 -14.42 -15.15
N LEU A 237 12.61 -14.58 -16.19
CA LEU A 237 12.13 -14.64 -17.58
C LEU A 237 11.10 -15.75 -17.81
N SER A 238 11.23 -16.88 -17.12
CA SER A 238 10.24 -17.96 -17.14
C SER A 238 8.84 -17.49 -16.74
N LYS A 239 8.75 -16.65 -15.69
CA LYS A 239 7.47 -16.05 -15.27
C LYS A 239 6.99 -14.98 -16.24
N ALA A 240 7.90 -14.21 -16.85
CA ALA A 240 7.55 -13.25 -17.89
C ALA A 240 7.01 -13.90 -19.17
N MET A 241 7.42 -15.14 -19.44
CA MET A 241 6.93 -15.94 -20.57
C MET A 241 5.64 -16.71 -20.28
N ASP A 242 5.19 -16.74 -19.03
CA ASP A 242 3.89 -17.31 -18.64
C ASP A 242 2.76 -16.50 -19.30
N PRO A 243 1.82 -17.15 -20.01
CA PRO A 243 0.74 -16.45 -20.70
C PRO A 243 -0.19 -15.66 -19.78
N SER A 244 -0.21 -15.95 -18.47
CA SER A 244 -0.99 -15.22 -17.47
C SER A 244 -0.31 -13.92 -16.99
N THR A 245 0.97 -13.68 -17.32
CA THR A 245 1.65 -12.43 -17.02
C THR A 245 1.29 -11.40 -18.09
N LEU A 246 0.59 -10.32 -17.68
CA LEU A 246 0.03 -9.33 -18.61
C LEU A 246 0.68 -7.96 -18.45
N VAL A 247 0.72 -7.22 -19.56
CA VAL A 247 0.81 -5.76 -19.55
C VAL A 247 -0.61 -5.22 -19.74
N ALA A 248 -1.27 -4.89 -18.64
CA ALA A 248 -2.67 -4.48 -18.60
C ALA A 248 -2.84 -3.00 -18.86
N TYR A 249 -3.92 -2.62 -19.56
CA TYR A 249 -4.31 -1.24 -19.87
C TYR A 249 -5.78 -0.92 -19.57
N GLU A 250 -6.57 -1.93 -19.16
CA GLU A 250 -7.93 -1.79 -18.64
C GLU A 250 -8.10 -2.60 -17.35
N MET A 251 -9.01 -2.14 -16.50
CA MET A 251 -9.36 -2.73 -15.21
C MET A 251 -10.88 -2.70 -15.04
N ASN A 252 -11.51 -3.85 -14.80
CA ASN A 252 -12.95 -4.01 -14.62
C ASN A 252 -13.79 -3.42 -15.79
N GLY A 253 -13.30 -3.57 -17.02
CA GLY A 253 -14.00 -3.09 -18.23
C GLY A 253 -13.83 -1.59 -18.50
N GLU A 254 -13.06 -0.88 -17.67
CA GLU A 254 -12.81 0.54 -17.82
C GLU A 254 -11.34 0.83 -18.14
N ARG A 255 -11.05 2.06 -18.58
CA ARG A 255 -9.69 2.56 -18.66
C ARG A 255 -9.00 2.38 -17.31
N LEU A 256 -7.78 1.88 -17.32
CA LEU A 256 -6.96 1.75 -16.12
C LEU A 256 -6.89 3.10 -15.37
N PRO A 257 -7.32 3.18 -14.09
CA PRO A 257 -7.23 4.42 -13.31
C PRO A 257 -5.78 4.89 -13.14
N ASP A 258 -5.57 6.21 -13.05
CA ASP A 258 -4.22 6.80 -12.96
C ASP A 258 -3.42 6.23 -11.78
N ARG A 259 -4.03 6.13 -10.59
CA ARG A 259 -3.39 5.57 -9.39
C ARG A 259 -3.17 4.05 -9.44
N HIS A 260 -3.83 3.36 -10.35
CA HIS A 260 -3.62 1.92 -10.61
C HIS A 260 -2.64 1.65 -11.75
N GLY A 261 -2.05 2.71 -12.34
CA GLY A 261 -0.90 2.58 -13.23
C GLY A 261 -1.15 2.94 -14.70
N PHE A 262 -2.17 3.76 -15.02
CA PHE A 262 -2.39 4.24 -16.40
C PHE A 262 -1.10 4.85 -16.98
N PRO A 263 -0.75 4.64 -18.28
CA PRO A 263 -1.52 3.91 -19.32
C PRO A 263 -1.37 2.40 -19.31
N ALA A 264 -0.34 1.85 -18.66
CA ALA A 264 -0.11 0.42 -18.60
C ALA A 264 0.60 0.00 -17.30
N ARG A 265 0.22 -1.17 -16.79
CA ARG A 265 0.85 -1.83 -15.64
C ARG A 265 1.14 -3.29 -15.95
N VAL A 266 2.08 -3.88 -15.22
CA VAL A 266 2.27 -5.33 -15.26
C VAL A 266 1.40 -6.00 -14.19
N VAL A 267 0.80 -7.13 -14.54
CA VAL A 267 0.10 -8.04 -13.66
C VAL A 267 0.82 -9.38 -13.70
N VAL A 268 1.38 -9.79 -12.56
CA VAL A 268 2.20 -11.00 -12.39
C VAL A 268 1.51 -11.92 -11.38
N PRO A 269 0.62 -12.83 -11.82
CA PRO A 269 -0.10 -13.70 -10.92
C PRO A 269 0.85 -14.54 -10.06
N GLY A 270 0.50 -14.73 -8.79
CA GLY A 270 1.30 -15.50 -7.84
C GLY A 270 2.40 -14.72 -7.12
N TYR A 271 2.68 -13.47 -7.52
CA TYR A 271 3.67 -12.61 -6.90
C TYR A 271 3.01 -11.44 -6.15
N PHE A 272 3.65 -11.00 -5.06
CA PHE A 272 3.18 -9.84 -4.30
C PHE A 272 3.13 -8.56 -5.13
N GLY A 273 2.42 -7.55 -4.60
CA GLY A 273 2.06 -6.30 -5.29
C GLY A 273 3.23 -5.51 -5.87
N GLU A 274 4.43 -5.56 -5.25
CA GLU A 274 5.62 -4.86 -5.72
C GLU A 274 6.08 -5.34 -7.12
N LYS A 275 5.89 -6.63 -7.44
CA LYS A 275 6.21 -7.17 -8.78
C LYS A 275 5.19 -6.75 -9.84
N ASN A 276 4.03 -6.27 -9.42
CA ASN A 276 2.93 -5.82 -10.28
C ASN A 276 3.06 -4.32 -10.56
N VAL A 277 4.14 -3.91 -11.23
CA VAL A 277 4.55 -2.50 -11.38
C VAL A 277 3.53 -1.65 -12.13
N LYS A 278 3.36 -0.39 -11.71
CA LYS A 278 2.48 0.62 -12.30
C LYS A 278 3.28 1.56 -13.21
N TRP A 279 2.59 2.28 -14.11
CA TRP A 279 3.17 3.32 -14.98
C TRP A 279 4.37 2.83 -15.80
N LEU A 280 4.24 1.64 -16.38
CA LEU A 280 5.30 0.95 -17.12
C LEU A 280 5.73 1.75 -18.36
N THR A 281 7.04 1.92 -18.55
CA THR A 281 7.62 2.57 -19.73
C THR A 281 8.64 1.72 -20.46
N ARG A 282 9.32 0.78 -19.77
CA ARG A 282 10.31 -0.07 -20.42
C ARG A 282 10.38 -1.45 -19.77
N ILE A 283 10.52 -2.43 -20.63
CA ILE A 283 10.78 -3.83 -20.31
C ILE A 283 12.21 -4.13 -20.80
N GLU A 284 13.11 -4.48 -19.91
CA GLU A 284 14.50 -4.77 -20.24
C GLU A 284 14.85 -6.22 -19.90
N LEU A 285 15.32 -7.00 -20.87
CA LEU A 285 15.83 -8.35 -20.62
C LEU A 285 17.25 -8.27 -20.12
N THR A 286 17.51 -8.89 -18.97
CA THR A 286 18.77 -8.78 -18.23
C THR A 286 19.34 -10.15 -17.85
N GLY A 287 20.58 -10.17 -17.32
CA GLY A 287 21.18 -11.33 -16.69
C GLY A 287 20.51 -11.70 -15.36
N ALA A 288 20.99 -12.77 -14.73
CA ALA A 288 20.45 -13.29 -13.47
C ALA A 288 20.77 -12.38 -12.26
N ASP A 289 21.79 -11.56 -12.36
CA ASP A 289 22.30 -10.61 -11.35
C ASP A 289 21.46 -9.33 -11.22
N ALA A 290 20.47 -9.15 -12.10
CA ALA A 290 19.63 -7.96 -12.05
C ALA A 290 18.76 -7.93 -10.80
N GLU A 291 18.66 -6.76 -10.16
CA GLU A 291 17.87 -6.52 -8.96
C GLU A 291 16.92 -5.34 -9.15
N GLY A 292 15.73 -5.46 -8.58
CA GLY A 292 14.72 -4.41 -8.49
C GLY A 292 14.98 -3.45 -7.33
N PHE A 293 14.05 -2.49 -7.18
CA PHE A 293 14.12 -1.45 -6.16
C PHE A 293 14.17 -2.03 -4.74
N TYR A 294 13.25 -2.94 -4.40
CA TYR A 294 13.20 -3.54 -3.07
C TYR A 294 14.23 -4.67 -2.87
N GLU A 295 14.59 -5.41 -3.92
CA GLU A 295 15.64 -6.43 -3.86
C GLU A 295 16.97 -5.83 -3.42
N LYS A 296 17.34 -4.64 -3.94
CA LYS A 296 18.53 -3.88 -3.51
C LYS A 296 18.50 -3.43 -2.05
N GLN A 297 17.34 -3.45 -1.42
CA GLN A 297 17.13 -3.12 -0.02
C GLN A 297 17.08 -4.36 0.87
N GLY A 298 17.33 -5.53 0.31
CA GLY A 298 17.34 -6.80 1.03
C GLY A 298 15.96 -7.44 1.20
N TRP A 299 14.95 -7.02 0.38
CA TRP A 299 13.68 -7.72 0.34
C TRP A 299 13.79 -9.03 -0.46
N GLY A 300 12.99 -10.01 -0.11
CA GLY A 300 13.01 -11.30 -0.77
C GLY A 300 13.92 -12.33 -0.04
N PRO A 301 14.46 -13.29 -0.76
CA PRO A 301 14.42 -13.49 -2.23
C PRO A 301 13.11 -14.05 -2.78
N ASP A 302 12.21 -14.56 -1.92
CA ASP A 302 10.95 -15.13 -2.36
C ASP A 302 9.82 -14.12 -2.26
N PHE A 303 9.29 -13.72 -3.41
CA PHE A 303 8.15 -12.80 -3.54
C PHE A 303 6.86 -13.52 -3.92
N LYS A 304 6.82 -14.85 -3.83
CA LYS A 304 5.62 -15.63 -4.11
C LYS A 304 4.64 -15.55 -2.97
N ILE A 305 3.37 -15.42 -3.32
CA ILE A 305 2.29 -15.34 -2.35
C ILE A 305 2.07 -16.72 -1.73
N PRO A 306 2.20 -16.86 -0.40
CA PRO A 306 1.86 -18.11 0.29
C PRO A 306 0.34 -18.32 0.29
N THR A 307 -0.10 -19.57 0.54
CA THR A 307 -1.52 -19.86 0.78
C THR A 307 -2.00 -19.14 2.03
N ARG A 308 -3.11 -18.42 1.91
CA ARG A 308 -3.67 -17.55 2.96
C ARG A 308 -5.19 -17.64 2.99
N SER A 309 -5.73 -17.35 4.17
CA SER A 309 -7.15 -17.19 4.38
C SER A 309 -7.42 -16.11 5.42
N ARG A 310 -8.60 -15.51 5.37
CA ARG A 310 -9.03 -14.43 6.25
C ARG A 310 -10.51 -14.58 6.55
N ILE A 311 -10.88 -14.33 7.81
CA ILE A 311 -12.26 -14.14 8.23
C ILE A 311 -12.59 -12.66 8.03
N ASP A 312 -13.64 -12.36 7.28
CA ASP A 312 -14.17 -11.02 7.06
C ASP A 312 -15.41 -10.75 7.92
N VAL A 313 -16.14 -11.79 8.26
CA VAL A 313 -17.31 -11.79 9.16
C VAL A 313 -17.23 -13.07 10.00
N PRO A 314 -17.40 -12.96 11.34
CA PRO A 314 -17.56 -11.74 12.14
C PRO A 314 -16.25 -10.95 12.28
N ASP A 315 -16.38 -9.68 12.67
CA ASP A 315 -15.24 -8.84 13.04
C ASP A 315 -14.59 -9.29 14.35
N GLU A 316 -13.34 -8.93 14.59
CA GLU A 316 -12.64 -9.10 15.86
C GLU A 316 -13.42 -8.39 16.98
N TRP A 317 -13.66 -9.08 18.10
CA TRP A 317 -14.43 -8.62 19.28
C TRP A 317 -15.93 -8.40 19.03
N ALA A 318 -16.49 -8.97 17.96
CA ALA A 318 -17.93 -8.87 17.71
C ALA A 318 -18.74 -9.51 18.84
N TRP A 319 -19.84 -8.82 19.22
CA TRP A 319 -20.88 -9.33 20.13
C TRP A 319 -22.07 -9.82 19.30
N MET A 320 -22.48 -11.06 19.53
CA MET A 320 -23.54 -11.71 18.76
C MET A 320 -24.53 -12.36 19.72
N SER A 321 -25.83 -12.33 19.38
CA SER A 321 -26.88 -12.97 20.17
C SER A 321 -27.47 -14.16 19.43
N LEU A 322 -27.54 -15.31 20.07
CA LEU A 322 -28.20 -16.51 19.52
C LEU A 322 -29.66 -16.28 19.24
N ALA A 323 -30.34 -15.50 20.09
CA ALA A 323 -31.76 -15.15 19.88
C ALA A 323 -31.98 -14.37 18.59
N GLN A 324 -31.00 -13.60 18.12
CA GLN A 324 -31.09 -12.82 16.87
C GLN A 324 -30.63 -13.60 15.64
N MET A 325 -29.98 -14.74 15.81
CA MET A 325 -29.39 -15.54 14.74
C MET A 325 -29.83 -17.02 14.81
N PRO A 326 -31.12 -17.31 14.66
CA PRO A 326 -31.67 -18.66 14.86
C PRO A 326 -31.14 -19.69 13.84
N ASN A 327 -30.64 -19.24 12.70
CA ASN A 327 -30.06 -20.09 11.65
C ASN A 327 -28.54 -20.24 11.74
N GLY A 328 -27.94 -19.83 12.86
CA GLY A 328 -26.49 -19.82 13.05
C GLY A 328 -25.83 -18.47 12.79
N ILE A 329 -24.61 -18.35 13.26
CA ILE A 329 -23.79 -17.16 13.08
C ILE A 329 -23.02 -17.28 11.77
N PRO A 330 -23.24 -16.41 10.78
CA PRO A 330 -22.54 -16.50 9.51
C PRO A 330 -21.06 -16.16 9.68
N MET A 331 -20.20 -17.04 9.25
CA MET A 331 -18.78 -16.77 9.05
C MET A 331 -18.53 -16.64 7.55
N LYS A 332 -17.81 -15.58 7.15
CA LYS A 332 -17.46 -15.33 5.73
C LYS A 332 -16.04 -14.83 5.61
N GLY A 333 -15.45 -15.04 4.45
CA GLY A 333 -14.14 -14.50 4.20
C GLY A 333 -13.54 -14.92 2.86
N VAL A 334 -12.24 -14.78 2.75
CA VAL A 334 -11.49 -15.07 1.52
C VAL A 334 -10.41 -16.10 1.76
N GLY A 335 -10.12 -16.89 0.71
CA GLY A 335 -8.95 -17.76 0.61
C GLY A 335 -8.17 -17.43 -0.65
N PHE A 336 -6.83 -17.41 -0.59
CA PHE A 336 -5.99 -17.10 -1.75
C PHE A 336 -4.65 -17.84 -1.70
N ALA A 337 -4.20 -18.31 -2.84
CA ALA A 337 -2.95 -19.09 -2.97
C ALA A 337 -2.09 -18.65 -4.16
N GLY A 338 -2.11 -17.34 -4.49
CA GLY A 338 -1.33 -16.80 -5.61
C GLY A 338 -1.83 -17.28 -6.98
N ASP A 339 -1.03 -18.10 -7.67
CA ASP A 339 -1.36 -18.66 -8.98
C ASP A 339 -1.64 -20.18 -8.93
N ARG A 340 -1.84 -20.72 -7.70
CA ARG A 340 -2.07 -22.16 -7.48
C ARG A 340 -3.54 -22.52 -7.32
N GLY A 341 -4.42 -21.53 -7.09
CA GLY A 341 -5.82 -21.74 -6.75
C GLY A 341 -6.02 -22.24 -5.31
N VAL A 342 -7.26 -22.24 -4.85
CA VAL A 342 -7.66 -22.77 -3.54
C VAL A 342 -8.65 -23.91 -3.77
N SER A 343 -8.35 -25.08 -3.22
CA SER A 343 -9.20 -26.28 -3.36
C SER A 343 -10.15 -26.48 -2.18
N LYS A 344 -9.78 -25.98 -0.98
CA LYS A 344 -10.57 -26.17 0.24
C LYS A 344 -10.32 -25.02 1.21
N VAL A 345 -11.36 -24.65 1.96
CA VAL A 345 -11.28 -23.76 3.12
C VAL A 345 -11.90 -24.50 4.31
N GLU A 346 -11.27 -24.41 5.46
CA GLU A 346 -11.72 -25.03 6.69
C GLU A 346 -11.69 -24.00 7.83
N VAL A 347 -12.65 -24.10 8.73
CA VAL A 347 -12.78 -23.26 9.92
C VAL A 347 -12.68 -24.09 11.18
N THR A 348 -12.22 -23.48 12.25
CA THR A 348 -12.23 -24.08 13.59
C THR A 348 -12.75 -23.06 14.59
N VAL A 349 -13.47 -23.56 15.59
CA VAL A 349 -14.05 -22.77 16.68
C VAL A 349 -13.56 -23.23 18.07
N ASP A 350 -12.67 -24.23 18.10
CA ASP A 350 -12.19 -24.92 19.31
C ASP A 350 -10.66 -24.83 19.50
N GLY A 351 -10.04 -23.86 18.81
CA GLY A 351 -8.59 -23.62 18.88
C GLY A 351 -7.78 -24.59 18.00
N GLY A 352 -8.37 -25.15 16.96
CA GLY A 352 -7.69 -25.99 15.99
C GLY A 352 -7.74 -27.49 16.30
N LYS A 353 -8.55 -27.91 17.26
CA LYS A 353 -8.74 -29.34 17.59
C LYS A 353 -9.55 -30.04 16.52
N THR A 354 -10.61 -29.42 16.06
CA THR A 354 -11.43 -29.88 14.94
C THR A 354 -11.50 -28.82 13.84
N TRP A 355 -11.63 -29.26 12.61
CA TRP A 355 -11.72 -28.41 11.43
C TRP A 355 -12.91 -28.84 10.60
N GLU A 356 -13.78 -27.88 10.28
CA GLU A 356 -14.96 -28.12 9.46
C GLU A 356 -14.83 -27.40 8.12
N GLN A 357 -15.30 -28.06 7.08
CA GLN A 357 -15.19 -27.52 5.72
C GLN A 357 -16.21 -26.41 5.50
N ALA A 358 -15.73 -25.24 5.07
CA ALA A 358 -16.57 -24.15 4.62
C ALA A 358 -17.04 -24.35 3.18
N THR A 359 -18.16 -23.76 2.84
CA THR A 359 -18.67 -23.67 1.47
C THR A 359 -17.90 -22.64 0.69
N ILE A 360 -17.49 -22.95 -0.53
CA ILE A 360 -16.90 -21.98 -1.46
C ILE A 360 -18.03 -21.38 -2.30
N ASP A 361 -18.39 -20.14 -2.02
CA ASP A 361 -19.47 -19.41 -2.69
C ASP A 361 -19.03 -18.84 -4.05
N TYR A 362 -17.76 -18.39 -4.12
CA TYR A 362 -17.13 -17.96 -5.36
C TYR A 362 -15.82 -18.72 -5.54
N PRO A 363 -15.77 -19.69 -6.45
CA PRO A 363 -14.57 -20.50 -6.67
C PRO A 363 -13.49 -19.78 -7.47
N GLY A 364 -13.87 -18.74 -8.23
CA GLY A 364 -12.95 -17.99 -9.08
C GLY A 364 -12.16 -18.85 -10.05
N THR A 365 -10.90 -18.50 -10.23
CA THR A 365 -9.92 -19.25 -11.03
C THR A 365 -8.68 -19.56 -10.17
N LYS A 366 -7.71 -20.28 -10.74
CA LYS A 366 -6.43 -20.48 -10.04
C LYS A 366 -5.66 -19.17 -9.75
N LEU A 367 -6.03 -18.05 -10.40
CA LEU A 367 -5.35 -16.76 -10.27
C LEU A 367 -6.07 -15.80 -9.32
N THR A 368 -7.21 -16.20 -8.78
CA THR A 368 -8.05 -15.35 -7.95
C THR A 368 -8.18 -15.90 -6.54
N TRP A 369 -8.66 -15.07 -5.64
CA TRP A 369 -9.20 -15.52 -4.38
C TRP A 369 -10.46 -16.36 -4.58
N VAL A 370 -10.84 -17.11 -3.55
CA VAL A 370 -12.17 -17.69 -3.37
C VAL A 370 -12.89 -16.92 -2.27
N LEU A 371 -14.21 -16.81 -2.37
CA LEU A 371 -15.06 -16.37 -1.27
C LEU A 371 -15.68 -17.61 -0.65
N TRP A 372 -15.73 -17.64 0.68
CA TRP A 372 -16.25 -18.76 1.43
C TRP A 372 -17.21 -18.32 2.52
N SER A 373 -18.15 -19.22 2.89
CA SER A 373 -19.05 -19.07 4.00
C SER A 373 -19.16 -20.34 4.83
N TYR A 374 -19.53 -20.18 6.09
CA TYR A 374 -19.84 -21.25 7.02
C TYR A 374 -20.84 -20.76 8.06
N ASP A 375 -21.95 -21.48 8.28
CA ASP A 375 -22.94 -21.14 9.29
C ASP A 375 -22.59 -21.87 10.60
N TRP A 376 -22.10 -21.12 11.56
CA TRP A 376 -21.65 -21.65 12.84
C TRP A 376 -22.76 -21.62 13.89
N ASN A 377 -23.02 -22.78 14.51
CA ASN A 377 -23.97 -22.92 15.60
C ASN A 377 -23.23 -23.15 16.93
N PRO A 378 -22.93 -22.12 17.72
CA PRO A 378 -22.26 -22.27 18.99
C PRO A 378 -23.13 -23.04 19.99
N PRO A 379 -22.55 -24.00 20.75
CA PRO A 379 -23.31 -24.86 21.64
C PRO A 379 -23.83 -24.14 22.90
N ARG A 380 -23.26 -22.99 23.24
CA ARG A 380 -23.60 -22.17 24.42
C ARG A 380 -23.09 -20.75 24.28
N PRO A 381 -23.63 -19.79 25.07
CA PRO A 381 -23.03 -18.46 25.21
C PRO A 381 -21.58 -18.56 25.75
N GLY A 382 -20.71 -17.61 25.34
CA GLY A 382 -19.32 -17.57 25.78
C GLY A 382 -18.38 -16.84 24.82
N GLU A 383 -17.10 -16.86 25.16
CA GLU A 383 -16.02 -16.37 24.31
C GLU A 383 -15.52 -17.52 23.42
N TYR A 384 -15.35 -17.20 22.14
CA TYR A 384 -14.84 -18.15 21.14
C TYR A 384 -13.72 -17.56 20.32
N LYS A 385 -12.78 -18.44 19.94
CA LYS A 385 -11.66 -18.12 19.04
C LYS A 385 -11.86 -18.86 17.74
N LEU A 386 -12.25 -18.11 16.72
CA LEU A 386 -12.51 -18.62 15.38
C LEU A 386 -11.22 -18.52 14.58
N SER A 387 -10.84 -19.56 13.86
CA SER A 387 -9.70 -19.53 12.95
C SER A 387 -10.07 -20.14 11.60
N VAL A 388 -9.33 -19.78 10.57
CA VAL A 388 -9.53 -20.27 9.20
C VAL A 388 -8.21 -20.68 8.58
N ARG A 389 -8.24 -21.74 7.77
CA ARG A 389 -7.13 -22.17 6.91
C ARG A 389 -7.62 -22.52 5.52
N ALA A 390 -6.75 -22.36 4.53
CA ALA A 390 -6.99 -22.78 3.16
C ALA A 390 -6.03 -23.89 2.74
N THR A 391 -6.45 -24.70 1.78
CA THR A 391 -5.60 -25.68 1.07
C THR A 391 -5.53 -25.24 -0.39
N ASP A 392 -4.33 -25.16 -0.95
CA ASP A 392 -4.16 -24.76 -2.35
C ASP A 392 -4.53 -25.89 -3.33
N GLY A 393 -4.50 -25.55 -4.63
CA GLY A 393 -4.84 -26.51 -5.70
C GLY A 393 -3.89 -27.69 -5.84
N ALA A 394 -2.69 -27.62 -5.23
CA ALA A 394 -1.74 -28.73 -5.15
C ALA A 394 -1.95 -29.60 -3.89
N GLY A 395 -2.95 -29.29 -3.05
CA GLY A 395 -3.22 -30.01 -1.81
C GLY A 395 -2.37 -29.57 -0.62
N VAL A 396 -1.60 -28.49 -0.76
CA VAL A 396 -0.75 -27.98 0.33
C VAL A 396 -1.56 -27.09 1.25
N VAL A 397 -1.63 -27.49 2.53
CA VAL A 397 -2.34 -26.72 3.57
C VAL A 397 -1.55 -25.48 3.95
N GLN A 398 -2.27 -24.38 4.21
CA GLN A 398 -1.71 -23.14 4.73
C GLN A 398 -0.84 -23.38 5.97
N ARG A 399 0.30 -22.72 6.05
CA ARG A 399 1.25 -22.87 7.16
C ARG A 399 0.67 -22.31 8.46
N VAL A 400 0.85 -23.04 9.56
CA VAL A 400 0.42 -22.66 10.92
C VAL A 400 1.34 -21.58 11.50
N GLU A 401 2.63 -21.66 11.19
CA GLU A 401 3.65 -20.81 11.80
C GLU A 401 3.48 -19.37 11.38
N LYS A 402 3.44 -18.49 12.39
CA LYS A 402 3.49 -17.03 12.17
C LYS A 402 4.93 -16.62 11.87
N ALA A 403 5.33 -16.67 10.61
CA ALA A 403 6.53 -15.98 10.18
C ALA A 403 6.18 -14.52 9.87
N ARG A 404 6.94 -13.60 10.43
CA ARG A 404 6.81 -12.17 10.18
C ARG A 404 8.18 -11.63 9.82
N GLY A 405 8.48 -11.68 8.53
CA GLY A 405 9.58 -10.88 7.99
C GLY A 405 8.99 -9.62 7.35
N PRO A 406 9.48 -8.41 7.64
CA PRO A 406 9.01 -7.20 6.97
C PRO A 406 9.18 -7.27 5.45
N PHE A 407 9.98 -8.21 4.96
CA PHE A 407 10.43 -8.30 3.58
C PHE A 407 10.04 -9.61 2.86
N SER A 408 9.28 -10.50 3.51
CA SER A 408 8.88 -11.80 2.95
C SER A 408 7.38 -12.10 3.07
N GLY A 409 6.60 -11.13 3.57
CA GLY A 409 5.19 -11.31 3.84
C GLY A 409 4.89 -12.05 5.16
N VAL A 410 3.62 -12.12 5.51
CA VAL A 410 3.15 -12.73 6.77
C VAL A 410 2.53 -14.09 6.46
N THR A 411 2.85 -15.12 7.25
CA THR A 411 2.23 -16.45 7.23
C THR A 411 1.52 -16.74 8.55
N GLY A 412 0.68 -17.76 8.60
CA GLY A 412 -0.08 -18.18 9.77
C GLY A 412 -1.59 -18.14 9.52
N PHE A 413 -2.36 -18.60 10.50
CA PHE A 413 -3.83 -18.55 10.43
C PHE A 413 -4.36 -17.21 10.92
N HIS A 414 -5.38 -16.69 10.24
CA HIS A 414 -6.16 -15.57 10.77
C HIS A 414 -7.09 -16.10 11.84
N GLN A 415 -7.12 -15.42 12.98
CA GLN A 415 -7.95 -15.72 14.13
C GLN A 415 -8.70 -14.47 14.57
N VAL A 416 -9.96 -14.63 14.90
CA VAL A 416 -10.81 -13.61 15.51
C VAL A 416 -11.40 -14.12 16.80
N THR A 417 -11.50 -13.25 17.80
CA THR A 417 -12.20 -13.51 19.07
C THR A 417 -13.58 -12.90 19.00
N VAL A 418 -14.59 -13.63 19.41
CA VAL A 418 -15.98 -13.18 19.41
C VAL A 418 -16.70 -13.55 20.71
N TYR A 419 -17.72 -12.79 21.07
CA TYR A 419 -18.55 -13.02 22.25
C TYR A 419 -19.97 -13.38 21.80
N VAL A 420 -20.47 -14.51 22.29
CA VAL A 420 -21.83 -14.99 22.01
C VAL A 420 -22.67 -14.85 23.28
N ALA A 421 -23.75 -14.11 23.19
CA ALA A 421 -24.78 -13.99 24.21
C ALA A 421 -25.95 -14.94 23.93
N ALA A 422 -26.75 -15.20 24.95
CA ALA A 422 -27.98 -16.00 24.85
C ALA A 422 -29.02 -15.38 23.93
#